data_6de663b7e0c6dc6924e9b62f3c906b82
#
_entry.id   6de663b7e0c6dc6924e9b62f3c906b82
#
_cell.length_a   1.000
_cell.length_b   1.000
_cell.length_c   1.000
_cell.angle_alpha   90.00
_cell.angle_beta   90.00
_cell.angle_gamma   90.00
#
_symmetry.space_group_name_H-M   'P 1'
#
loop_
_entity.id
_entity.type
_entity.pdbx_description
1 polymer ?
#
loop_
_entity_poly.entity_id
_entity_poly.type
_entity_poly.pdbx_seq_one_letter_code
_entity_poly.pdbx_strand_id
1 'polypeptide(L)'
;YIKTLQTFIYEMSINKNITIMNDNINNAIQINMPKGCRYMSDYDKLLDGILPLDRKFILNKTVTGCGGTSLFLNSNFPVVIISPRLQVLKEKHKQYPDSFHFHIPPSNNRGQAIIQKMQDLDSYLNYHHGSTPFAPLSKPAKILVTLDSSDKVLGVLRGNNMLDSCLFVVDEFQCLMGDATFKGSTDMNFLIRLDSEVKRICYLSATPVPDIYLDYIPQFASIPYYKLEWDPDVIVEPTLKERQMRKGETAEKLCEELIQRYRRDGYFERKIVNGNITYSREACIFLNEVKSIIRIIRQNNLKPDEVTILCSESQSSKLPKGFTTGGLNTDRNKPRNKPFTFCTKSSFEGVDFYSDNASTYIFINAGKEWQTLDIMLDIPQILGRQRLDTNPFRHDATIYYKTYPAIMTEAEFGQKQKTMDLKTNNILNVFNSAPE
;
A
#
# COMPACT_ATOMS: atom_id res chain seq x y z
N TYR A 1 -9.85 -22.02 -11.32
CA TYR A 1 -9.11 -21.07 -12.16
C TYR A 1 -8.02 -20.34 -11.36
N ILE A 2 -8.27 -19.85 -10.14
CA ILE A 2 -7.19 -19.29 -9.28
C ILE A 2 -6.23 -20.38 -8.83
N LYS A 3 -6.71 -21.57 -8.43
CA LYS A 3 -5.84 -22.74 -8.25
C LYS A 3 -5.07 -23.09 -9.52
N THR A 4 -5.72 -22.99 -10.68
CA THR A 4 -5.10 -23.26 -11.99
C THR A 4 -4.08 -22.15 -12.33
N LEU A 5 -4.32 -20.89 -11.96
CA LEU A 5 -3.37 -19.80 -12.19
C LEU A 5 -2.19 -19.85 -11.21
N GLN A 6 -2.43 -20.15 -9.94
CA GLN A 6 -1.37 -20.41 -8.95
C GLN A 6 -0.57 -21.67 -9.31
N THR A 7 -1.22 -22.76 -9.75
CA THR A 7 -0.57 -23.96 -10.25
C THR A 7 0.16 -23.66 -11.56
N PHE A 8 -0.40 -22.86 -12.46
CA PHE A 8 0.22 -22.45 -13.71
C PHE A 8 1.44 -21.53 -13.48
N ILE A 9 1.36 -20.58 -12.56
CA ILE A 9 2.50 -19.74 -12.16
C ILE A 9 3.55 -20.59 -11.43
N TYR A 10 3.15 -21.52 -10.60
CA TYR A 10 4.02 -22.46 -9.90
C TYR A 10 4.66 -23.45 -10.90
N GLU A 11 3.91 -24.00 -11.85
CA GLU A 11 4.41 -24.87 -12.90
C GLU A 11 5.27 -24.13 -13.93
N MET A 12 4.98 -22.86 -14.22
CA MET A 12 5.85 -22.00 -15.04
C MET A 12 7.18 -21.70 -14.33
N SER A 13 7.19 -21.61 -13.00
CA SER A 13 8.42 -21.47 -12.21
C SER A 13 9.25 -22.77 -12.16
N ILE A 14 8.59 -23.93 -12.25
CA ILE A 14 9.25 -25.26 -12.21
C ILE A 14 9.74 -25.72 -13.59
N ASN A 15 9.08 -25.35 -14.68
CA ASN A 15 9.32 -25.90 -16.02
C ASN A 15 10.20 -25.04 -16.90
N LYS A 16 11.23 -24.38 -16.39
CA LYS A 16 12.23 -23.80 -17.28
C LYS A 16 13.64 -23.82 -16.74
N ASN A 17 14.44 -24.41 -17.57
CA ASN A 17 15.81 -24.06 -17.94
C ASN A 17 16.08 -22.55 -18.09
N ILE A 18 15.74 -21.77 -17.10
CA ILE A 18 16.40 -20.54 -16.80
C ILE A 18 17.47 -20.94 -15.81
N THR A 19 18.64 -21.25 -16.32
CA THR A 19 19.89 -21.19 -15.57
C THR A 19 20.12 -19.70 -15.26
N ILE A 20 19.27 -19.14 -14.44
CA ILE A 20 19.48 -17.89 -13.75
C ILE A 20 20.10 -18.31 -12.44
N MET A 21 21.23 -17.70 -12.13
CA MET A 21 21.98 -17.87 -10.90
C MET A 21 21.02 -17.92 -9.70
N ASN A 22 20.76 -19.15 -9.25
CA ASN A 22 19.74 -19.46 -8.23
C ASN A 22 20.29 -19.33 -6.80
N ASP A 23 21.35 -18.54 -6.60
CA ASP A 23 22.04 -18.57 -5.31
C ASP A 23 21.39 -17.69 -4.23
N ASN A 24 20.49 -16.74 -4.56
CA ASN A 24 19.92 -15.81 -3.58
C ASN A 24 18.44 -16.05 -3.24
N ILE A 25 17.67 -16.76 -4.04
CA ILE A 25 16.24 -17.03 -3.75
C ILE A 25 16.05 -17.84 -2.46
N ASN A 26 17.07 -18.56 -2.02
CA ASN A 26 17.05 -19.39 -0.79
C ASN A 26 17.56 -18.66 0.46
N ASN A 27 17.93 -17.38 0.39
CA ASN A 27 18.62 -16.68 1.50
C ASN A 27 17.73 -15.75 2.33
N ALA A 28 16.41 -15.80 2.18
CA ALA A 28 15.54 -15.08 3.11
C ALA A 28 15.69 -15.66 4.53
N ILE A 29 16.09 -14.82 5.47
CA ILE A 29 16.15 -15.18 6.88
C ILE A 29 14.71 -15.23 7.41
N GLN A 30 14.24 -16.44 7.70
CA GLN A 30 12.88 -16.64 8.21
C GLN A 30 12.82 -16.32 9.68
N ILE A 31 11.83 -15.54 10.09
CA ILE A 31 11.53 -15.20 11.47
C ILE A 31 10.17 -15.78 11.81
N ASN A 32 10.15 -16.85 12.59
CA ASN A 32 8.91 -17.45 13.07
C ASN A 32 8.29 -16.56 14.15
N MET A 33 7.10 -16.04 13.88
CA MET A 33 6.32 -15.29 14.84
C MET A 33 5.77 -16.24 15.91
N PRO A 34 5.83 -15.87 17.20
CA PRO A 34 5.30 -16.71 18.26
C PRO A 34 3.81 -17.01 18.07
N LYS A 35 3.39 -18.18 18.55
CA LYS A 35 1.99 -18.60 18.46
C LYS A 35 1.08 -17.58 19.15
N GLY A 36 -0.02 -17.22 18.46
CA GLY A 36 -1.00 -16.25 18.94
C GLY A 36 -0.67 -14.78 18.70
N CYS A 37 0.54 -14.43 18.21
CA CYS A 37 0.86 -13.08 17.79
C CYS A 37 0.02 -12.69 16.56
N ARG A 38 -0.69 -11.58 16.65
CA ARG A 38 -1.46 -10.98 15.55
C ARG A 38 -0.80 -9.74 14.94
N TYR A 39 0.02 -9.07 15.74
CA TYR A 39 0.74 -7.88 15.36
C TYR A 39 2.23 -8.07 15.57
N MET A 40 3.02 -7.38 14.78
CA MET A 40 4.49 -7.39 14.95
C MET A 40 4.92 -6.91 16.34
N SER A 41 4.13 -5.98 16.93
CA SER A 41 4.35 -5.49 18.30
C SER A 41 4.09 -6.52 19.40
N ASP A 42 3.44 -7.64 19.08
CA ASP A 42 3.21 -8.71 20.06
C ASP A 42 4.47 -9.56 20.32
N TYR A 43 5.53 -9.30 19.54
CA TYR A 43 6.82 -9.96 19.67
C TYR A 43 7.93 -8.96 20.02
N ASP A 44 8.13 -8.72 21.32
CA ASP A 44 9.08 -7.71 21.83
C ASP A 44 10.50 -7.89 21.30
N LYS A 45 10.95 -9.16 21.16
CA LYS A 45 12.30 -9.46 20.65
C LYS A 45 12.53 -9.05 19.20
N LEU A 46 11.49 -8.72 18.45
CA LEU A 46 11.62 -8.38 17.04
C LEU A 46 12.54 -7.17 16.82
N LEU A 47 12.35 -6.11 17.62
CA LEU A 47 13.26 -4.95 17.62
C LEU A 47 14.46 -5.13 18.55
N ASP A 48 14.35 -5.95 19.59
CA ASP A 48 15.35 -6.11 20.63
C ASP A 48 16.25 -7.35 20.39
N GLY A 49 16.83 -7.43 19.19
CA GLY A 49 17.87 -8.42 18.90
C GLY A 49 17.67 -9.32 17.69
N ILE A 50 16.50 -9.29 17.03
CA ILE A 50 16.26 -10.09 15.80
C ILE A 50 16.54 -9.27 14.56
N LEU A 51 15.92 -8.08 14.44
CA LEU A 51 16.13 -7.21 13.28
C LEU A 51 17.42 -6.41 13.40
N PRO A 52 18.21 -6.29 12.31
CA PRO A 52 19.49 -5.58 12.33
C PRO A 52 19.27 -4.05 12.20
N LEU A 53 18.87 -3.41 13.30
CA LEU A 53 18.54 -1.98 13.32
C LEU A 53 19.74 -1.05 13.09
N ASP A 54 20.95 -1.59 12.99
CA ASP A 54 22.23 -0.88 12.81
C ASP A 54 22.63 -0.73 11.33
N ARG A 55 21.91 -1.37 10.41
CA ARG A 55 22.23 -1.43 8.98
C ARG A 55 21.00 -1.41 8.09
N LYS A 56 21.21 -1.55 6.78
CA LYS A 56 20.13 -1.69 5.78
C LYS A 56 19.61 -3.12 5.73
N PHE A 57 18.30 -3.30 5.60
CA PHE A 57 17.67 -4.61 5.43
C PHE A 57 16.29 -4.49 4.79
N ILE A 58 15.80 -5.59 4.23
CA ILE A 58 14.44 -5.75 3.73
C ILE A 58 13.65 -6.56 4.76
N LEU A 59 12.44 -6.11 5.07
CA LEU A 59 11.51 -6.82 5.94
C LEU A 59 10.19 -7.09 5.22
N ASN A 60 10.00 -8.36 4.83
CA ASN A 60 8.73 -8.84 4.33
C ASN A 60 7.86 -9.29 5.50
N LYS A 61 6.85 -8.51 5.81
CA LYS A 61 5.90 -8.82 6.89
C LYS A 61 4.85 -9.87 6.48
N THR A 62 4.79 -10.28 5.20
CA THR A 62 3.93 -11.30 4.57
C THR A 62 2.41 -11.10 4.76
N VAL A 63 1.98 -10.50 5.85
CA VAL A 63 0.58 -10.23 6.18
C VAL A 63 0.34 -8.72 6.19
N THR A 64 -0.72 -8.28 5.49
CA THR A 64 -1.14 -6.87 5.52
C THR A 64 -1.83 -6.56 6.85
N GLY A 65 -1.63 -5.32 7.35
CA GLY A 65 -2.30 -4.89 8.58
C GLY A 65 -1.73 -5.44 9.88
N CYS A 66 -0.62 -6.15 9.84
CA CYS A 66 0.05 -6.68 11.03
C CYS A 66 0.81 -5.64 11.88
N GLY A 67 0.61 -4.34 11.63
CA GLY A 67 1.14 -3.27 12.49
C GLY A 67 2.59 -2.87 12.25
N GLY A 68 3.17 -3.14 11.07
CA GLY A 68 4.59 -2.84 10.79
C GLY A 68 4.98 -1.39 11.05
N THR A 69 4.30 -0.41 10.45
CA THR A 69 4.54 1.02 10.69
C THR A 69 4.38 1.39 12.16
N SER A 70 3.36 0.82 12.84
CA SER A 70 3.09 1.08 14.26
C SER A 70 4.18 0.52 15.17
N LEU A 71 4.79 -0.62 14.83
CA LEU A 71 5.93 -1.18 15.56
C LEU A 71 7.07 -0.15 15.66
N PHE A 72 7.46 0.44 14.53
CA PHE A 72 8.54 1.43 14.50
C PHE A 72 8.16 2.77 15.15
N LEU A 73 6.90 3.21 15.01
CA LEU A 73 6.43 4.42 15.69
C LEU A 73 6.40 4.30 17.21
N ASN A 74 6.17 3.10 17.74
CA ASN A 74 6.21 2.83 19.18
C ASN A 74 7.62 2.53 19.73
N SER A 75 8.64 2.44 18.88
CA SER A 75 10.00 2.14 19.32
C SER A 75 10.61 3.24 20.20
N ASN A 76 11.65 2.91 20.93
CA ASN A 76 12.37 3.81 21.84
C ASN A 76 13.55 4.55 21.18
N PHE A 77 13.65 4.56 19.86
CA PHE A 77 14.70 5.23 19.08
C PHE A 77 14.09 6.12 17.99
N PRO A 78 14.85 7.11 17.45
CA PRO A 78 14.37 7.99 16.38
C PRO A 78 14.06 7.24 15.09
N VAL A 79 12.91 7.57 14.48
CA VAL A 79 12.44 6.90 13.25
C VAL A 79 11.93 7.91 12.24
N VAL A 80 12.28 7.70 10.98
CA VAL A 80 11.70 8.40 9.82
C VAL A 80 10.89 7.41 9.00
N ILE A 81 9.58 7.56 8.98
CA ILE A 81 8.70 6.76 8.11
C ILE A 81 8.53 7.48 6.77
N ILE A 82 8.97 6.84 5.72
CA ILE A 82 8.81 7.30 4.35
C ILE A 82 7.74 6.44 3.67
N SER A 83 6.67 7.04 3.19
CA SER A 83 5.59 6.32 2.51
C SER A 83 5.23 6.99 1.20
N PRO A 84 4.90 6.24 0.14
CA PRO A 84 4.45 6.80 -1.13
C PRO A 84 3.08 7.47 -1.04
N ARG A 85 2.32 7.19 0.01
CA ARG A 85 0.91 7.61 0.13
C ARG A 85 0.71 8.62 1.26
N LEU A 86 0.41 9.87 0.88
CA LEU A 86 0.13 10.97 1.82
C LEU A 86 -1.01 10.65 2.80
N GLN A 87 -2.06 9.98 2.35
CA GLN A 87 -3.20 9.65 3.19
C GLN A 87 -2.83 8.72 4.35
N VAL A 88 -1.95 7.75 4.10
CA VAL A 88 -1.40 6.86 5.14
C VAL A 88 -0.73 7.67 6.24
N LEU A 89 0.12 8.62 5.85
CA LEU A 89 0.86 9.46 6.79
C LEU A 89 -0.08 10.37 7.59
N LYS A 90 -1.11 10.94 6.95
CA LYS A 90 -2.14 11.73 7.62
C LYS A 90 -2.87 10.91 8.70
N GLU A 91 -3.27 9.68 8.38
CA GLU A 91 -3.94 8.80 9.35
C GLU A 91 -2.98 8.35 10.46
N LYS A 92 -1.72 8.07 10.15
CA LYS A 92 -0.70 7.75 11.16
C LYS A 92 -0.42 8.94 12.08
N HIS A 93 -0.33 10.15 11.55
CA HIS A 93 -0.16 11.35 12.38
C HIS A 93 -1.32 11.57 13.35
N LYS A 94 -2.57 11.29 12.94
CA LYS A 94 -3.73 11.32 13.86
C LYS A 94 -3.62 10.29 14.98
N GLN A 95 -3.11 9.09 14.67
CA GLN A 95 -2.90 8.02 15.67
C GLN A 95 -1.70 8.31 16.59
N TYR A 96 -0.70 9.01 16.07
CA TYR A 96 0.54 9.38 16.76
C TYR A 96 0.75 10.89 16.72
N PRO A 97 -0.02 11.67 17.48
CA PRO A 97 -0.01 13.14 17.40
C PRO A 97 1.32 13.78 17.82
N ASP A 98 2.14 13.08 18.61
CA ASP A 98 3.49 13.51 18.97
C ASP A 98 4.51 13.36 17.82
N SER A 99 4.14 12.71 16.70
CA SER A 99 4.99 12.59 15.51
C SER A 99 5.01 13.91 14.72
N PHE A 100 6.07 14.16 13.99
CA PHE A 100 6.15 15.28 13.06
C PHE A 100 5.74 14.83 11.65
N HIS A 101 4.65 15.37 11.14
CA HIS A 101 4.22 15.11 9.76
C HIS A 101 4.75 16.20 8.81
N PHE A 102 5.77 15.84 8.02
CA PHE A 102 6.33 16.74 7.01
C PHE A 102 5.44 16.74 5.77
N HIS A 103 4.46 17.62 5.77
CA HIS A 103 3.53 17.83 4.65
C HIS A 103 3.40 19.32 4.35
N ILE A 104 3.46 19.66 3.06
CA ILE A 104 3.29 21.03 2.57
C ILE A 104 1.99 21.08 1.81
N PRO A 105 0.95 21.74 2.36
CA PRO A 105 -0.32 21.90 1.66
C PRO A 105 -0.15 22.76 0.40
N PRO A 106 -1.03 22.64 -0.58
CA PRO A 106 -1.06 23.55 -1.73
C PRO A 106 -1.14 25.01 -1.25
N SER A 107 -0.21 25.86 -1.70
CA SER A 107 -0.16 27.27 -1.35
C SER A 107 0.31 28.11 -2.52
N ASN A 108 -0.08 29.39 -2.57
CA ASN A 108 0.36 30.34 -3.58
C ASN A 108 1.86 30.68 -3.46
N ASN A 109 2.46 30.49 -2.26
CA ASN A 109 3.89 30.66 -2.03
C ASN A 109 4.51 29.36 -1.49
N ARG A 110 4.66 28.37 -2.39
CA ARG A 110 5.17 27.04 -2.04
C ARG A 110 6.60 27.08 -1.48
N GLY A 111 7.45 27.98 -1.98
CA GLY A 111 8.83 28.10 -1.51
C GLY A 111 8.91 28.48 -0.04
N GLN A 112 8.17 29.51 0.36
CA GLN A 112 8.14 29.98 1.77
C GLN A 112 7.51 28.91 2.69
N ALA A 113 6.47 28.21 2.23
CA ALA A 113 5.88 27.12 3.00
C ALA A 113 6.86 25.94 3.24
N ILE A 114 7.72 25.64 2.26
CA ILE A 114 8.80 24.65 2.40
C ILE A 114 9.79 25.09 3.48
N ILE A 115 10.30 26.33 3.40
CA ILE A 115 11.28 26.86 4.35
C ILE A 115 10.71 26.82 5.77
N GLN A 116 9.47 27.30 5.95
CA GLN A 116 8.80 27.28 7.25
C GLN A 116 8.68 25.85 7.79
N LYS A 117 8.27 24.89 6.95
CA LYS A 117 8.13 23.49 7.38
C LYS A 117 9.46 22.84 7.76
N MET A 118 10.57 23.23 7.09
CA MET A 118 11.90 22.79 7.47
C MET A 118 12.32 23.37 8.82
N GLN A 119 12.03 24.65 9.10
CA GLN A 119 12.27 25.28 10.39
C GLN A 119 11.43 24.66 11.51
N ASP A 120 10.16 24.33 11.23
CA ASP A 120 9.30 23.62 12.18
C ASP A 120 9.88 22.23 12.53
N LEU A 121 10.42 21.51 11.52
CA LEU A 121 11.09 20.23 11.74
C LEU A 121 12.35 20.40 12.57
N ASP A 122 13.17 21.41 12.28
CA ASP A 122 14.37 21.73 13.05
C ASP A 122 14.02 22.00 14.52
N SER A 123 13.01 22.80 14.77
CA SER A 123 12.51 23.09 16.12
C SER A 123 11.99 21.82 16.83
N TYR A 124 11.28 20.95 16.12
CA TYR A 124 10.82 19.66 16.64
C TYR A 124 12.00 18.75 17.04
N LEU A 125 13.05 18.68 16.20
CA LEU A 125 14.24 17.88 16.49
C LEU A 125 15.00 18.42 17.71
N ASN A 126 15.15 19.73 17.84
CA ASN A 126 15.79 20.37 18.99
C ASN A 126 15.04 20.06 20.30
N TYR A 127 13.70 20.03 20.26
CA TYR A 127 12.90 19.65 21.43
C TYR A 127 13.13 18.18 21.81
N HIS A 128 13.19 17.27 20.85
CA HIS A 128 13.38 15.82 21.10
C HIS A 128 14.83 15.43 21.43
N HIS A 129 15.82 16.29 21.14
CA HIS A 129 17.23 16.05 21.50
C HIS A 129 17.62 16.49 22.92
N GLY A 130 16.70 17.07 23.67
CA GLY A 130 17.01 17.51 25.04
C GLY A 130 17.97 18.72 25.12
N SER A 131 18.10 19.50 24.04
CA SER A 131 18.93 20.70 23.99
C SER A 131 18.39 21.86 24.82
N THR A 132 17.20 21.75 25.38
CA THR A 132 16.61 22.75 26.25
C THR A 132 16.54 22.26 27.69
N PRO A 133 16.79 23.14 28.71
CA PRO A 133 16.73 22.78 30.12
C PRO A 133 15.35 22.30 30.60
N PHE A 134 14.33 22.46 29.79
CA PHE A 134 12.93 22.10 30.07
C PHE A 134 12.43 20.90 29.24
N ALA A 135 13.29 20.23 28.44
CA ALA A 135 12.88 19.04 27.73
C ALA A 135 12.59 17.91 28.75
N PRO A 136 11.37 17.37 28.87
CA PRO A 136 11.15 16.16 29.62
C PRO A 136 12.01 15.05 28.99
N LEU A 137 12.41 14.04 29.76
CA LEU A 137 13.16 12.84 29.34
C LEU A 137 12.67 12.43 27.96
N SER A 138 13.50 12.70 26.95
CA SER A 138 13.08 12.93 25.57
C SER A 138 12.47 11.69 24.93
N LYS A 139 11.20 11.76 24.57
CA LYS A 139 10.63 10.77 23.64
C LYS A 139 11.42 10.85 22.31
N PRO A 140 11.76 9.73 21.68
CA PRO A 140 12.51 9.75 20.43
C PRO A 140 11.71 10.41 19.31
N ALA A 141 12.38 11.16 18.46
CA ALA A 141 11.75 11.82 17.31
C ALA A 141 11.09 10.80 16.36
N LYS A 142 9.86 11.07 15.95
CA LYS A 142 9.08 10.28 14.98
C LYS A 142 8.65 11.19 13.83
N ILE A 143 9.19 10.95 12.64
CA ILE A 143 8.96 11.80 11.47
C ILE A 143 8.20 10.99 10.41
N LEU A 144 7.16 11.58 9.86
CA LEU A 144 6.35 11.03 8.78
C LEU A 144 6.52 11.90 7.54
N VAL A 145 6.92 11.33 6.41
CA VAL A 145 7.21 12.07 5.19
C VAL A 145 6.88 11.26 3.93
N THR A 146 6.43 11.93 2.87
CA THR A 146 6.28 11.30 1.55
C THR A 146 7.63 11.20 0.83
N LEU A 147 7.74 10.25 -0.11
CA LEU A 147 8.91 10.11 -1.00
C LEU A 147 9.34 11.44 -1.60
N ASP A 148 8.41 12.18 -2.23
CA ASP A 148 8.67 13.45 -2.92
C ASP A 148 9.22 14.56 -1.99
N SER A 149 9.04 14.42 -0.68
CA SER A 149 9.47 15.41 0.31
C SER A 149 10.65 14.95 1.18
N SER A 150 11.07 13.71 1.04
CA SER A 150 12.12 13.10 1.89
C SER A 150 13.47 13.80 1.81
N ASP A 151 13.86 14.33 0.64
CA ASP A 151 15.10 15.10 0.46
C ASP A 151 15.21 16.29 1.42
N LYS A 152 14.10 16.97 1.69
CA LYS A 152 14.06 18.11 2.60
C LYS A 152 14.27 17.67 4.04
N VAL A 153 13.66 16.54 4.42
CA VAL A 153 13.86 15.94 5.74
C VAL A 153 15.31 15.48 5.91
N LEU A 154 15.88 14.80 4.89
CA LEU A 154 17.31 14.43 4.90
C LEU A 154 18.23 15.66 5.10
N GLY A 155 17.93 16.76 4.42
CA GLY A 155 18.70 18.00 4.56
C GLY A 155 18.67 18.56 6.00
N VAL A 156 17.50 18.58 6.65
CA VAL A 156 17.35 19.05 8.04
C VAL A 156 18.07 18.08 9.01
N LEU A 157 17.89 16.76 8.84
CA LEU A 157 18.52 15.75 9.69
C LEU A 157 20.06 15.80 9.56
N ARG A 158 20.58 16.06 8.36
CA ARG A 158 22.02 16.24 8.13
C ARG A 158 22.53 17.46 8.88
N GLY A 159 21.83 18.60 8.81
CA GLY A 159 22.17 19.82 9.54
C GLY A 159 22.21 19.62 11.06
N ASN A 160 21.40 18.69 11.57
CA ASN A 160 21.33 18.34 12.99
C ASN A 160 22.21 17.14 13.39
N ASN A 161 23.04 16.59 12.49
CA ASN A 161 23.85 15.38 12.72
C ASN A 161 23.05 14.14 13.15
N MET A 162 21.79 14.00 12.69
CA MET A 162 20.89 12.95 13.09
C MET A 162 20.74 11.80 12.09
N LEU A 163 21.34 11.87 10.92
CA LEU A 163 21.19 10.82 9.87
C LEU A 163 21.57 9.43 10.38
N ASP A 164 22.68 9.32 11.11
CA ASP A 164 23.18 8.04 11.62
C ASP A 164 22.40 7.54 12.85
N SER A 165 21.71 8.40 13.57
CA SER A 165 20.92 8.03 14.75
C SER A 165 19.51 7.59 14.43
N CYS A 166 18.95 8.01 13.28
CA CYS A 166 17.61 7.64 12.86
C CYS A 166 17.58 6.31 12.11
N LEU A 167 16.56 5.50 12.36
CA LEU A 167 16.19 4.42 11.47
C LEU A 167 15.19 4.95 10.42
N PHE A 168 15.51 4.77 9.15
CA PHE A 168 14.62 5.10 8.04
C PHE A 168 13.80 3.87 7.66
N VAL A 169 12.48 3.99 7.67
CA VAL A 169 11.56 2.92 7.27
C VAL A 169 10.86 3.35 5.99
N VAL A 170 11.19 2.71 4.88
CA VAL A 170 10.52 2.89 3.60
C VAL A 170 9.34 1.92 3.55
N ASP A 171 8.17 2.40 3.95
CA ASP A 171 6.95 1.61 4.04
C ASP A 171 6.31 1.43 2.67
N GLU A 172 5.83 0.22 2.38
CA GLU A 172 5.28 -0.18 1.08
C GLU A 172 6.26 0.08 -0.09
N PHE A 173 7.55 -0.33 0.09
CA PHE A 173 8.61 -0.04 -0.88
C PHE A 173 8.37 -0.64 -2.27
N GLN A 174 7.51 -1.66 -2.40
CA GLN A 174 7.10 -2.21 -3.71
C GLN A 174 6.43 -1.17 -4.62
N CYS A 175 5.86 -0.11 -4.03
CA CYS A 175 5.27 0.99 -4.81
C CYS A 175 6.31 1.73 -5.65
N LEU A 176 7.57 1.75 -5.23
CA LEU A 176 8.68 2.32 -6.01
C LEU A 176 8.81 1.62 -7.37
N MET A 177 8.52 0.31 -7.41
CA MET A 177 8.54 -0.48 -8.64
C MET A 177 7.23 -0.33 -9.43
N GLY A 178 6.08 -0.36 -8.73
CA GLY A 178 4.77 -0.23 -9.36
C GLY A 178 4.52 1.15 -9.98
N ASP A 179 5.03 2.21 -9.37
CA ASP A 179 4.90 3.59 -9.87
C ASP A 179 6.03 3.98 -10.85
N ALA A 180 7.01 3.11 -11.09
CA ALA A 180 8.18 3.37 -11.95
C ALA A 180 7.81 3.76 -13.40
N THR A 181 6.66 3.30 -13.90
CA THR A 181 6.13 3.71 -15.22
C THR A 181 5.75 5.19 -15.28
N PHE A 182 5.42 5.81 -14.14
CA PHE A 182 4.97 7.22 -14.05
C PHE A 182 5.99 8.14 -13.39
N LYS A 183 6.84 7.62 -12.50
CA LYS A 183 7.79 8.39 -11.67
C LYS A 183 9.19 7.79 -11.64
N GLY A 184 9.55 6.91 -12.56
CA GLY A 184 10.75 6.07 -12.51
C GLY A 184 12.05 6.83 -12.19
N SER A 185 12.28 8.00 -12.80
CA SER A 185 13.48 8.80 -12.50
C SER A 185 13.48 9.37 -11.08
N THR A 186 12.32 9.81 -10.59
CA THR A 186 12.20 10.39 -9.23
C THR A 186 12.41 9.32 -8.16
N ASP A 187 11.78 8.16 -8.34
CA ASP A 187 11.83 7.06 -7.37
C ASP A 187 13.22 6.41 -7.35
N MET A 188 13.87 6.28 -8.51
CA MET A 188 15.25 5.77 -8.59
C MET A 188 16.25 6.74 -7.97
N ASN A 189 16.16 8.03 -8.27
CA ASN A 189 17.02 9.05 -7.66
C ASN A 189 16.84 9.10 -6.13
N PHE A 190 15.62 8.90 -5.64
CA PHE A 190 15.35 8.78 -4.21
C PHE A 190 16.09 7.58 -3.60
N LEU A 191 15.98 6.39 -4.22
CA LEU A 191 16.65 5.18 -3.73
C LEU A 191 18.18 5.36 -3.71
N ILE A 192 18.77 5.87 -4.80
CA ILE A 192 20.21 6.09 -4.90
C ILE A 192 20.67 7.04 -3.80
N ARG A 193 19.97 8.16 -3.61
CA ARG A 193 20.33 9.14 -2.58
C ARG A 193 20.17 8.58 -1.17
N LEU A 194 19.04 7.94 -0.88
CA LEU A 194 18.81 7.32 0.42
C LEU A 194 19.90 6.28 0.71
N ASP A 195 20.25 5.47 -0.28
CA ASP A 195 21.26 4.44 -0.15
C ASP A 195 22.66 5.02 0.08
N SER A 196 23.01 6.13 -0.57
CA SER A 196 24.32 6.77 -0.42
C SER A 196 24.49 7.52 0.90
N GLU A 197 23.42 8.10 1.46
CA GLU A 197 23.49 9.00 2.60
C GLU A 197 23.14 8.34 3.94
N VAL A 198 22.32 7.27 3.92
CA VAL A 198 21.73 6.68 5.11
C VAL A 198 22.25 5.27 5.35
N LYS A 199 22.69 5.01 6.59
CA LYS A 199 23.24 3.71 6.99
C LYS A 199 22.19 2.72 7.48
N ARG A 200 21.10 3.22 8.08
CA ARG A 200 20.09 2.43 8.79
C ARG A 200 18.76 2.54 8.09
N ILE A 201 18.42 1.55 7.24
CA ILE A 201 17.21 1.55 6.42
C ILE A 201 16.49 0.21 6.56
N CYS A 202 15.20 0.25 6.84
CA CYS A 202 14.29 -0.87 6.71
C CYS A 202 13.36 -0.65 5.50
N TYR A 203 13.49 -1.49 4.49
CA TYR A 203 12.54 -1.56 3.38
C TYR A 203 11.41 -2.51 3.77
N LEU A 204 10.24 -1.96 4.09
CA LEU A 204 9.11 -2.68 4.68
C LEU A 204 8.00 -2.91 3.66
N SER A 205 7.51 -4.14 3.54
CA SER A 205 6.33 -4.48 2.75
C SER A 205 5.62 -5.74 3.25
N ALA A 206 4.33 -5.85 3.00
CA ALA A 206 3.57 -7.09 3.15
C ALA A 206 3.46 -7.86 1.83
N THR A 207 3.57 -7.15 0.72
CA THR A 207 3.50 -7.67 -0.65
C THR A 207 4.72 -7.18 -1.41
N PRO A 208 5.92 -7.67 -1.08
CA PRO A 208 7.14 -7.22 -1.73
C PRO A 208 7.11 -7.59 -3.21
N VAL A 209 7.96 -6.91 -3.97
CA VAL A 209 8.34 -7.36 -5.31
C VAL A 209 8.76 -8.84 -5.22
N PRO A 210 8.34 -9.71 -6.16
CA PRO A 210 8.77 -11.10 -6.14
C PRO A 210 10.28 -11.22 -5.94
N ASP A 211 10.70 -12.14 -5.08
CA ASP A 211 12.09 -12.28 -4.61
C ASP A 211 13.10 -12.29 -5.78
N ILE A 212 12.73 -12.89 -6.92
CA ILE A 212 13.54 -12.93 -8.13
C ILE A 212 13.93 -11.55 -8.69
N TYR A 213 13.18 -10.51 -8.39
CA TYR A 213 13.48 -9.14 -8.88
C TYR A 213 14.35 -8.34 -7.92
N LEU A 214 14.45 -8.74 -6.65
CA LEU A 214 15.27 -8.03 -5.67
C LEU A 214 16.75 -8.04 -6.06
N ASP A 215 17.23 -9.13 -6.64
CA ASP A 215 18.61 -9.28 -7.07
C ASP A 215 18.99 -8.38 -8.26
N TYR A 216 17.99 -7.92 -9.03
CA TYR A 216 18.22 -6.99 -10.16
C TYR A 216 18.32 -5.53 -9.74
N ILE A 217 18.03 -5.22 -8.49
CA ILE A 217 18.08 -3.85 -7.96
C ILE A 217 19.34 -3.75 -7.11
N PRO A 218 20.39 -3.01 -7.56
CA PRO A 218 21.68 -2.97 -6.88
C PRO A 218 21.59 -2.63 -5.39
N GLN A 219 20.64 -1.75 -5.01
CA GLN A 219 20.40 -1.34 -3.62
C GLN A 219 19.85 -2.47 -2.75
N PHE A 220 19.24 -3.49 -3.34
CA PHE A 220 18.61 -4.61 -2.62
C PHE A 220 19.43 -5.90 -2.68
N ALA A 221 20.22 -6.09 -3.74
CA ALA A 221 20.94 -7.35 -4.01
C ALA A 221 21.93 -7.76 -2.89
N SER A 222 22.46 -6.78 -2.14
CA SER A 222 23.51 -7.03 -1.13
C SER A 222 23.05 -6.88 0.33
N ILE A 223 21.77 -6.55 0.56
CA ILE A 223 21.28 -6.33 1.92
C ILE A 223 20.50 -7.53 2.45
N PRO A 224 20.52 -7.80 3.78
CA PRO A 224 19.80 -8.90 4.38
C PRO A 224 18.29 -8.81 4.12
N TYR A 225 17.68 -9.95 3.78
CA TYR A 225 16.26 -10.09 3.56
C TYR A 225 15.63 -10.94 4.64
N TYR A 226 14.71 -10.36 5.41
CA TYR A 226 13.96 -11.00 6.48
C TYR A 226 12.52 -11.22 6.06
N LYS A 227 11.99 -12.41 6.36
CA LYS A 227 10.60 -12.77 6.06
C LYS A 227 9.93 -13.30 7.31
N LEU A 228 8.80 -12.68 7.69
CA LEU A 228 8.02 -13.14 8.83
C LEU A 228 7.16 -14.35 8.43
N GLU A 229 7.19 -15.37 9.26
CA GLU A 229 6.30 -16.51 9.18
C GLU A 229 5.34 -16.49 10.36
N TRP A 230 4.06 -16.35 10.06
CA TRP A 230 3.00 -16.26 11.04
C TRP A 230 2.41 -17.63 11.33
N ASP A 231 1.88 -17.78 12.53
CA ASP A 231 1.07 -18.95 12.88
C ASP A 231 -0.08 -19.10 11.85
N PRO A 232 -0.28 -20.29 11.25
CA PRO A 232 -1.37 -20.54 10.33
C PRO A 232 -2.76 -20.12 10.86
N ASP A 233 -2.97 -20.20 12.17
CA ASP A 233 -4.22 -19.78 12.82
C ASP A 233 -4.50 -18.27 12.72
N VAL A 234 -3.47 -17.46 12.41
CA VAL A 234 -3.57 -15.99 12.23
C VAL A 234 -3.78 -15.62 10.77
N ILE A 235 -3.37 -16.49 9.85
CA ILE A 235 -3.50 -16.26 8.41
C ILE A 235 -4.92 -16.65 7.99
N VAL A 236 -5.68 -15.68 7.51
CA VAL A 236 -7.02 -15.95 6.97
C VAL A 236 -6.95 -15.91 5.46
N GLU A 237 -7.25 -17.04 4.83
CA GLU A 237 -7.40 -17.11 3.38
C GLU A 237 -8.67 -16.35 2.93
N PRO A 238 -8.55 -15.42 1.98
CA PRO A 238 -9.70 -14.68 1.49
C PRO A 238 -10.58 -15.55 0.60
N THR A 239 -11.89 -15.37 0.71
CA THR A 239 -12.86 -15.98 -0.20
C THR A 239 -13.14 -15.06 -1.37
N LEU A 240 -12.70 -15.45 -2.55
CA LEU A 240 -12.90 -14.67 -3.77
C LEU A 240 -14.03 -15.25 -4.62
N LYS A 241 -15.01 -14.42 -4.92
CA LYS A 241 -16.06 -14.71 -5.92
C LYS A 241 -15.65 -14.01 -7.22
N GLU A 242 -15.60 -14.74 -8.30
CA GLU A 242 -15.23 -14.22 -9.61
C GLU A 242 -16.44 -14.10 -10.53
N ARG A 243 -16.52 -12.98 -11.25
CA ARG A 243 -17.50 -12.79 -12.31
C ARG A 243 -16.85 -12.13 -13.52
N GLN A 244 -16.71 -12.88 -14.60
CA GLN A 244 -16.32 -12.31 -15.87
C GLN A 244 -17.44 -11.42 -16.45
N MET A 245 -17.08 -10.21 -16.85
CA MET A 245 -18.01 -9.30 -17.51
C MET A 245 -18.35 -9.81 -18.91
N ARG A 246 -19.63 -9.89 -19.23
CA ARG A 246 -20.13 -10.30 -20.55
C ARG A 246 -19.89 -9.20 -21.57
N LYS A 247 -20.04 -9.55 -22.87
CA LYS A 247 -20.01 -8.57 -23.95
C LYS A 247 -21.09 -7.50 -23.71
N GLY A 248 -20.70 -6.22 -23.68
CA GLY A 248 -21.59 -5.10 -23.43
C GLY A 248 -21.85 -4.76 -21.95
N GLU A 249 -21.38 -5.57 -20.99
CA GLU A 249 -21.34 -5.17 -19.57
C GLU A 249 -20.18 -4.23 -19.30
N THR A 250 -20.40 -3.28 -18.41
CA THR A 250 -19.41 -2.30 -17.94
C THR A 250 -19.42 -2.23 -16.42
N ALA A 251 -18.35 -1.70 -15.84
CA ALA A 251 -18.28 -1.49 -14.40
C ALA A 251 -19.44 -0.61 -13.90
N GLU A 252 -19.82 0.39 -14.68
CA GLU A 252 -20.95 1.27 -14.35
C GLU A 252 -22.27 0.51 -14.23
N LYS A 253 -22.60 -0.36 -15.21
CA LYS A 253 -23.83 -1.17 -15.18
C LYS A 253 -23.84 -2.13 -13.99
N LEU A 254 -22.71 -2.77 -13.70
CA LEU A 254 -22.62 -3.70 -12.57
C LEU A 254 -22.70 -2.98 -11.22
N CYS A 255 -22.11 -1.78 -11.10
CA CYS A 255 -22.32 -0.93 -9.92
C CYS A 255 -23.78 -0.49 -9.79
N GLU A 256 -24.46 -0.15 -10.91
CA GLU A 256 -25.89 0.16 -10.91
C GLU A 256 -26.71 -1.01 -10.38
N GLU A 257 -26.45 -2.25 -10.83
CA GLU A 257 -27.10 -3.46 -10.30
C GLU A 257 -26.90 -3.62 -8.79
N LEU A 258 -25.68 -3.35 -8.28
CA LEU A 258 -25.39 -3.37 -6.84
C LEU A 258 -26.20 -2.32 -6.09
N ILE A 259 -26.25 -1.08 -6.61
CA ILE A 259 -27.00 0.02 -6.00
C ILE A 259 -28.50 -0.27 -5.98
N GLN A 260 -29.06 -0.77 -7.09
CA GLN A 260 -30.47 -1.15 -7.18
C GLN A 260 -30.81 -2.29 -6.22
N ARG A 261 -29.95 -3.30 -6.08
CA ARG A 261 -30.09 -4.38 -5.10
C ARG A 261 -30.16 -3.82 -3.70
N TYR A 262 -29.21 -2.97 -3.33
CA TYR A 262 -29.19 -2.33 -2.01
C TYR A 262 -30.47 -1.53 -1.74
N ARG A 263 -30.95 -0.75 -2.72
CA ARG A 263 -32.19 0.05 -2.58
C ARG A 263 -33.43 -0.81 -2.42
N ARG A 264 -33.48 -1.99 -3.09
CA ARG A 264 -34.58 -2.92 -3.00
C ARG A 264 -34.55 -3.74 -1.72
N ASP A 265 -33.39 -4.29 -1.36
CA ASP A 265 -33.22 -5.31 -0.35
C ASP A 265 -32.67 -4.76 0.98
N GLY A 266 -32.08 -3.57 0.97
CA GLY A 266 -31.43 -2.93 2.12
C GLY A 266 -30.06 -3.52 2.48
N TYR A 267 -29.50 -4.40 1.61
CA TYR A 267 -28.18 -5.00 1.81
C TYR A 267 -27.53 -5.42 0.47
N PHE A 268 -26.21 -5.65 0.51
CA PHE A 268 -25.43 -6.11 -0.64
C PHE A 268 -25.24 -7.63 -0.65
N GLU A 269 -24.84 -8.18 0.49
CA GLU A 269 -24.54 -9.59 0.69
C GLU A 269 -25.16 -10.09 1.99
N ARG A 270 -25.34 -11.40 2.09
CA ARG A 270 -25.75 -12.08 3.33
C ARG A 270 -24.84 -13.26 3.61
N LYS A 271 -24.55 -13.52 4.88
CA LYS A 271 -23.73 -14.63 5.34
C LYS A 271 -24.35 -15.24 6.60
N ILE A 272 -24.23 -16.53 6.77
CA ILE A 272 -24.62 -17.19 8.03
C ILE A 272 -23.40 -17.21 8.93
N VAL A 273 -23.51 -16.59 10.10
CA VAL A 273 -22.45 -16.54 11.11
C VAL A 273 -23.04 -17.06 12.42
N ASN A 274 -22.46 -18.13 12.94
CA ASN A 274 -22.95 -18.78 14.18
C ASN A 274 -24.48 -19.08 14.16
N GLY A 275 -24.98 -19.55 13.01
CA GLY A 275 -26.41 -19.87 12.82
C GLY A 275 -27.30 -18.64 12.54
N ASN A 276 -26.82 -17.42 12.64
CA ASN A 276 -27.58 -16.21 12.39
C ASN A 276 -27.26 -15.61 11.00
N ILE A 277 -28.29 -15.07 10.33
CA ILE A 277 -28.09 -14.37 9.06
C ILE A 277 -27.59 -12.97 9.36
N THR A 278 -26.41 -12.64 8.83
CA THR A 278 -25.81 -11.32 8.89
C THR A 278 -25.83 -10.68 7.49
N TYR A 279 -26.13 -9.38 7.43
CA TYR A 279 -26.28 -8.62 6.20
C TYR A 279 -25.21 -7.57 6.05
N SER A 280 -24.59 -7.50 4.86
CA SER A 280 -23.70 -6.40 4.48
C SER A 280 -24.54 -5.21 4.01
N ARG A 281 -24.35 -4.05 4.67
CA ARG A 281 -25.05 -2.80 4.35
C ARG A 281 -24.15 -1.71 3.83
N GLU A 282 -22.86 -1.99 3.72
CA GLU A 282 -21.84 -1.09 3.20
C GLU A 282 -21.06 -1.81 2.09
N ALA A 283 -20.75 -1.10 1.01
CA ALA A 283 -19.97 -1.61 -0.11
C ALA A 283 -18.71 -0.78 -0.29
N CYS A 284 -17.55 -1.44 -0.22
CA CYS A 284 -16.26 -0.88 -0.63
C CYS A 284 -16.00 -1.27 -2.09
N ILE A 285 -16.08 -0.31 -3.00
CA ILE A 285 -16.03 -0.50 -4.45
C ILE A 285 -14.70 0.02 -4.97
N PHE A 286 -13.83 -0.88 -5.37
CA PHE A 286 -12.52 -0.58 -5.93
C PHE A 286 -12.62 -0.47 -7.45
N LEU A 287 -12.62 0.77 -7.95
CA LEU A 287 -12.76 1.12 -9.37
C LEU A 287 -11.81 2.27 -9.71
N ASN A 288 -10.71 1.97 -10.42
CA ASN A 288 -9.67 2.95 -10.71
C ASN A 288 -10.03 3.88 -11.89
N GLU A 289 -11.18 4.53 -11.83
CA GLU A 289 -11.59 5.55 -12.82
C GLU A 289 -12.58 6.54 -12.24
N VAL A 290 -12.11 7.75 -11.88
CA VAL A 290 -12.97 8.81 -11.32
C VAL A 290 -14.12 9.21 -12.25
N LYS A 291 -13.90 9.20 -13.59
CA LYS A 291 -14.96 9.49 -14.57
C LYS A 291 -16.12 8.49 -14.48
N SER A 292 -15.81 7.20 -14.32
CA SER A 292 -16.83 6.16 -14.13
C SER A 292 -17.56 6.33 -12.80
N ILE A 293 -16.85 6.64 -11.73
CA ILE A 293 -17.45 6.93 -10.41
C ILE A 293 -18.45 8.10 -10.52
N ILE A 294 -18.07 9.19 -11.15
CA ILE A 294 -18.94 10.36 -11.38
C ILE A 294 -20.19 9.97 -12.19
N ARG A 295 -20.01 9.12 -13.22
CA ARG A 295 -21.12 8.64 -14.05
C ARG A 295 -22.07 7.79 -13.23
N ILE A 296 -21.58 6.86 -12.42
CA ILE A 296 -22.37 6.03 -11.52
C ILE A 296 -23.19 6.90 -10.56
N ILE A 297 -22.55 7.89 -9.92
CA ILE A 297 -23.22 8.82 -9.00
C ILE A 297 -24.38 9.53 -9.69
N ARG A 298 -24.16 10.08 -10.89
CA ARG A 298 -25.16 10.83 -11.64
C ARG A 298 -26.31 9.94 -12.13
N GLN A 299 -25.99 8.80 -12.72
CA GLN A 299 -27.01 7.87 -13.28
C GLN A 299 -27.92 7.29 -12.20
N ASN A 300 -27.39 7.10 -10.99
CA ASN A 300 -28.15 6.55 -9.88
C ASN A 300 -28.67 7.61 -8.90
N ASN A 301 -28.51 8.89 -9.20
CA ASN A 301 -28.93 10.00 -8.33
C ASN A 301 -28.46 9.81 -6.88
N LEU A 302 -27.19 9.36 -6.70
CA LEU A 302 -26.62 9.18 -5.36
C LEU A 302 -26.36 10.54 -4.71
N LYS A 303 -26.61 10.63 -3.43
CA LYS A 303 -26.43 11.85 -2.63
C LYS A 303 -25.10 11.84 -1.89
N PRO A 304 -24.58 13.03 -1.49
CA PRO A 304 -23.32 13.10 -0.75
C PRO A 304 -23.31 12.37 0.59
N ASP A 305 -24.45 12.21 1.22
CA ASP A 305 -24.61 11.44 2.47
C ASP A 305 -24.62 9.93 2.28
N GLU A 306 -24.85 9.45 1.03
CA GLU A 306 -24.80 8.02 0.68
C GLU A 306 -23.40 7.57 0.24
N VAL A 307 -22.51 8.50 -0.17
CA VAL A 307 -21.27 8.16 -0.88
C VAL A 307 -20.05 8.74 -0.20
N THR A 308 -19.03 7.90 -0.01
CA THR A 308 -17.66 8.30 0.26
C THR A 308 -16.82 8.05 -1.00
N ILE A 309 -15.95 9.02 -1.38
CA ILE A 309 -15.06 8.89 -2.53
C ILE A 309 -13.62 9.03 -2.04
N LEU A 310 -12.80 8.05 -2.38
CA LEU A 310 -11.37 8.05 -2.09
C LEU A 310 -10.59 8.11 -3.40
N CYS A 311 -10.09 9.30 -3.72
CA CYS A 311 -9.27 9.54 -4.90
C CYS A 311 -8.13 10.51 -4.56
N SER A 312 -7.19 10.70 -5.50
CA SER A 312 -6.11 11.66 -5.32
C SER A 312 -6.62 13.10 -5.24
N GLU A 313 -5.88 13.96 -4.53
CA GLU A 313 -6.24 15.39 -4.41
C GLU A 313 -6.39 16.08 -5.77
N SER A 314 -5.55 15.71 -6.75
CA SER A 314 -5.63 16.23 -8.13
C SER A 314 -6.92 15.89 -8.87
N GLN A 315 -7.61 14.82 -8.47
CA GLN A 315 -8.88 14.40 -9.05
C GLN A 315 -10.10 14.95 -8.29
N SER A 316 -9.90 15.43 -7.07
CA SER A 316 -10.99 15.93 -6.21
C SER A 316 -11.75 17.10 -6.82
N SER A 317 -11.06 17.98 -7.57
CA SER A 317 -11.67 19.11 -8.28
C SER A 317 -12.67 18.72 -9.37
N LYS A 318 -12.64 17.45 -9.85
CA LYS A 318 -13.55 16.93 -10.87
C LYS A 318 -14.85 16.38 -10.30
N LEU A 319 -14.93 16.22 -8.98
CA LEU A 319 -16.11 15.65 -8.33
C LEU A 319 -17.32 16.58 -8.49
N PRO A 320 -18.55 16.02 -8.52
CA PRO A 320 -19.76 16.82 -8.59
C PRO A 320 -19.92 17.73 -7.36
N LYS A 321 -20.65 18.84 -7.52
CA LYS A 321 -20.93 19.75 -6.42
C LYS A 321 -21.52 19.01 -5.21
N GLY A 322 -20.96 19.25 -4.04
CA GLY A 322 -21.37 18.62 -2.77
C GLY A 322 -20.61 17.32 -2.45
N PHE A 323 -19.85 16.76 -3.39
CA PHE A 323 -19.00 15.59 -3.13
C PHE A 323 -17.56 16.03 -2.88
N THR A 324 -16.91 15.37 -1.92
CA THR A 324 -15.51 15.62 -1.55
C THR A 324 -14.76 14.29 -1.50
N THR A 325 -13.43 14.34 -1.65
CA THR A 325 -12.59 13.17 -1.35
C THR A 325 -12.37 13.01 0.14
N GLY A 326 -12.31 11.77 0.63
CA GLY A 326 -12.12 11.47 2.06
C GLY A 326 -13.45 11.29 2.81
N GLY A 327 -13.40 11.46 4.12
CA GLY A 327 -14.59 11.32 4.99
C GLY A 327 -14.90 9.86 5.39
N LEU A 328 -13.87 8.98 5.31
CA LEU A 328 -13.98 7.64 5.87
C LEU A 328 -14.02 7.71 7.40
N ASN A 329 -14.79 6.81 7.99
CA ASN A 329 -14.79 6.65 9.43
C ASN A 329 -13.48 6.07 9.93
N THR A 330 -12.85 6.74 10.87
CA THR A 330 -11.62 6.32 11.55
C THR A 330 -11.85 5.85 12.99
N ASP A 331 -13.08 5.95 13.50
CA ASP A 331 -13.44 5.51 14.84
C ASP A 331 -13.80 4.03 14.86
N ARG A 332 -12.95 3.23 15.49
CA ARG A 332 -13.15 1.78 15.65
C ARG A 332 -14.36 1.43 16.51
N ASN A 333 -14.76 2.34 17.41
CA ASN A 333 -15.87 2.12 18.33
C ASN A 333 -17.25 2.47 17.72
N LYS A 334 -17.23 3.16 16.58
CA LYS A 334 -18.43 3.49 15.80
C LYS A 334 -18.25 3.02 14.35
N PRO A 335 -18.25 1.70 14.10
CA PRO A 335 -17.80 1.13 12.83
C PRO A 335 -18.85 1.24 11.74
N ARG A 336 -19.23 2.47 11.38
CA ARG A 336 -20.19 2.75 10.30
C ARG A 336 -19.66 3.75 9.32
N ASN A 337 -19.81 3.42 8.04
CA ASN A 337 -19.54 4.30 6.91
C ASN A 337 -20.85 4.57 6.14
N LYS A 338 -20.75 5.36 5.07
CA LYS A 338 -21.84 5.51 4.12
C LYS A 338 -22.04 4.21 3.33
N PRO A 339 -23.24 3.98 2.78
CA PRO A 339 -23.54 2.74 2.05
C PRO A 339 -22.58 2.42 0.92
N PHE A 340 -22.04 3.45 0.23
CA PHE A 340 -21.17 3.29 -0.92
C PHE A 340 -19.84 4.00 -0.71
N THR A 341 -18.74 3.26 -0.70
CA THR A 341 -17.39 3.82 -0.68
C THR A 341 -16.71 3.46 -2.00
N PHE A 342 -16.38 4.45 -2.83
CA PHE A 342 -15.63 4.27 -4.08
C PHE A 342 -14.16 4.57 -3.87
N CYS A 343 -13.31 3.66 -4.30
CA CYS A 343 -11.86 3.70 -4.12
C CYS A 343 -11.14 3.68 -5.46
N THR A 344 -10.25 4.64 -5.69
CA THR A 344 -9.28 4.57 -6.79
C THR A 344 -7.92 4.04 -6.31
N LYS A 345 -6.98 3.76 -7.21
CA LYS A 345 -5.67 3.18 -6.87
C LYS A 345 -4.91 3.95 -5.79
N SER A 346 -5.10 5.27 -5.70
CA SER A 346 -4.50 6.10 -4.64
C SER A 346 -4.92 5.72 -3.21
N SER A 347 -5.95 4.89 -3.05
CA SER A 347 -6.49 4.42 -1.76
C SER A 347 -6.45 2.90 -1.60
N PHE A 348 -5.91 2.14 -2.55
CA PHE A 348 -5.75 0.68 -2.41
C PHE A 348 -4.76 0.34 -1.31
N GLU A 349 -3.78 1.21 -1.12
CA GLU A 349 -2.76 1.09 -0.12
C GLU A 349 -2.99 2.12 0.99
N GLY A 350 -2.94 1.68 2.24
CA GLY A 350 -2.85 2.56 3.40
C GLY A 350 -4.12 3.24 3.89
N VAL A 351 -5.28 2.95 3.33
CA VAL A 351 -6.57 3.42 3.87
C VAL A 351 -7.25 2.27 4.59
N ASP A 352 -7.46 2.41 5.88
CA ASP A 352 -8.10 1.40 6.71
C ASP A 352 -9.62 1.65 6.78
N PHE A 353 -10.39 0.58 6.56
CA PHE A 353 -11.84 0.58 6.67
C PHE A 353 -12.26 -0.01 8.02
N TYR A 354 -12.92 0.79 8.82
CA TYR A 354 -13.53 0.36 10.07
C TYR A 354 -15.05 0.24 9.88
N SER A 355 -15.46 -0.95 9.46
CA SER A 355 -16.87 -1.33 9.30
C SER A 355 -17.08 -2.72 9.85
N ASP A 356 -18.21 -2.93 10.53
CA ASP A 356 -18.63 -4.23 11.06
C ASP A 356 -19.40 -5.07 10.03
N ASN A 357 -19.68 -4.52 8.84
CA ASN A 357 -20.51 -5.22 7.85
C ASN A 357 -20.23 -4.87 6.38
N ALA A 358 -19.12 -4.22 6.04
CA ALA A 358 -18.81 -3.86 4.67
C ALA A 358 -18.36 -5.06 3.83
N SER A 359 -18.87 -5.17 2.59
CA SER A 359 -18.43 -6.10 1.55
C SER A 359 -17.50 -5.42 0.56
N THR A 360 -16.59 -6.18 -0.05
CA THR A 360 -15.58 -5.67 -0.99
C THR A 360 -15.92 -6.09 -2.43
N TYR A 361 -15.90 -5.12 -3.34
CA TYR A 361 -16.12 -5.30 -4.78
C TYR A 361 -14.96 -4.70 -5.57
N ILE A 362 -14.37 -5.47 -6.47
CA ILE A 362 -13.19 -5.08 -7.24
C ILE A 362 -13.54 -5.13 -8.74
N PHE A 363 -13.26 -4.06 -9.47
CA PHE A 363 -13.52 -3.97 -10.90
C PHE A 363 -12.21 -3.86 -11.68
N ILE A 364 -11.95 -4.85 -12.54
CA ILE A 364 -10.76 -4.97 -13.37
C ILE A 364 -11.16 -4.95 -14.84
N ASN A 365 -10.48 -4.15 -15.66
CA ASN A 365 -10.69 -4.14 -17.09
C ASN A 365 -9.34 -4.16 -17.83
N ALA A 366 -8.95 -5.33 -18.31
CA ALA A 366 -7.70 -5.52 -19.05
C ALA A 366 -7.62 -4.72 -20.37
N GLY A 367 -8.76 -4.26 -20.91
CA GLY A 367 -8.79 -3.38 -22.07
C GLY A 367 -8.45 -1.92 -21.78
N LYS A 368 -8.24 -1.56 -20.51
CA LYS A 368 -7.88 -0.22 -20.07
C LYS A 368 -6.70 -0.33 -19.09
N GLU A 369 -5.54 0.11 -19.50
CA GLU A 369 -4.31 0.00 -18.72
C GLU A 369 -4.45 0.52 -17.28
N TRP A 370 -5.11 1.66 -17.08
CA TRP A 370 -5.32 2.24 -15.74
C TRP A 370 -6.35 1.50 -14.89
N GLN A 371 -7.11 0.55 -15.42
CA GLN A 371 -8.03 -0.33 -14.70
C GLN A 371 -7.50 -1.75 -14.54
N THR A 372 -6.27 -2.02 -14.96
CA THR A 372 -5.60 -3.27 -14.65
C THR A 372 -5.11 -3.24 -13.20
N LEU A 373 -5.17 -4.38 -12.55
CA LEU A 373 -4.64 -4.59 -11.20
C LEU A 373 -3.62 -5.72 -11.24
N ASP A 374 -2.55 -5.55 -10.48
CA ASP A 374 -1.62 -6.61 -10.21
C ASP A 374 -2.21 -7.58 -9.18
N ILE A 375 -2.28 -8.87 -9.55
CA ILE A 375 -2.88 -9.90 -8.69
C ILE A 375 -2.04 -10.14 -7.44
N MET A 376 -0.73 -10.00 -7.55
CA MET A 376 0.21 -10.27 -6.45
C MET A 376 0.38 -9.06 -5.52
N LEU A 377 0.24 -7.84 -6.05
CA LEU A 377 0.48 -6.60 -5.31
C LEU A 377 -0.84 -5.91 -4.91
N ASP A 378 -1.71 -5.57 -5.88
CA ASP A 378 -2.90 -4.75 -5.62
C ASP A 378 -4.00 -5.54 -4.89
N ILE A 379 -4.27 -6.80 -5.28
CA ILE A 379 -5.37 -7.58 -4.69
C ILE A 379 -5.15 -7.86 -3.19
N PRO A 380 -3.98 -8.34 -2.72
CA PRO A 380 -3.73 -8.53 -1.29
C PRO A 380 -3.84 -7.22 -0.49
N GLN A 381 -3.40 -6.10 -1.08
CA GLN A 381 -3.54 -4.78 -0.45
C GLN A 381 -5.00 -4.40 -0.25
N ILE A 382 -5.84 -4.58 -1.27
CA ILE A 382 -7.29 -4.30 -1.20
C ILE A 382 -7.95 -5.19 -0.15
N LEU A 383 -7.68 -6.50 -0.15
CA LEU A 383 -8.27 -7.46 0.79
C LEU A 383 -7.87 -7.18 2.24
N GLY A 384 -6.68 -6.64 2.45
CA GLY A 384 -6.21 -6.25 3.77
C GLY A 384 -6.81 -4.95 4.32
N ARG A 385 -7.69 -4.24 3.60
CA ARG A 385 -8.19 -2.92 4.04
C ARG A 385 -9.29 -2.99 5.10
N GLN A 386 -10.12 -4.02 5.12
CA GLN A 386 -11.15 -4.23 6.15
C GLN A 386 -10.48 -4.65 7.47
N ARG A 387 -10.55 -3.80 8.52
CA ARG A 387 -9.73 -3.97 9.74
C ARG A 387 -10.45 -4.57 10.93
N LEU A 388 -11.79 -4.58 10.94
CA LEU A 388 -12.53 -5.06 12.11
C LEU A 388 -12.76 -6.56 12.05
N ASP A 389 -12.34 -7.24 13.11
CA ASP A 389 -12.56 -8.69 13.31
C ASP A 389 -14.06 -9.04 13.39
N THR A 390 -14.87 -8.07 13.81
CA THR A 390 -16.32 -8.21 13.90
C THR A 390 -17.02 -8.21 12.54
N ASN A 391 -16.32 -7.78 11.46
CA ASN A 391 -16.91 -7.81 10.12
C ASN A 391 -16.79 -9.21 9.50
N PRO A 392 -17.89 -9.96 9.34
CA PRO A 392 -17.86 -11.32 8.79
C PRO A 392 -17.54 -11.35 7.28
N PHE A 393 -17.60 -10.19 6.59
CA PHE A 393 -17.31 -10.06 5.15
C PHE A 393 -15.89 -9.56 4.89
N ARG A 394 -15.09 -9.31 5.91
CA ARG A 394 -13.77 -8.62 5.76
C ARG A 394 -12.78 -9.35 4.86
N HIS A 395 -12.90 -10.68 4.79
CA HIS A 395 -12.02 -11.53 3.97
C HIS A 395 -12.67 -11.98 2.66
N ASP A 396 -13.90 -11.53 2.39
CA ASP A 396 -14.61 -11.87 1.17
C ASP A 396 -14.54 -10.72 0.17
N ALA A 397 -14.31 -11.03 -1.10
CA ALA A 397 -14.44 -10.05 -2.17
C ALA A 397 -15.08 -10.63 -3.42
N THR A 398 -15.80 -9.79 -4.14
CA THR A 398 -16.31 -10.12 -5.48
C THR A 398 -15.50 -9.37 -6.53
N ILE A 399 -14.85 -10.11 -7.42
CA ILE A 399 -14.03 -9.56 -8.50
C ILE A 399 -14.82 -9.61 -9.79
N TYR A 400 -15.12 -8.44 -10.34
CA TYR A 400 -15.68 -8.28 -11.69
C TYR A 400 -14.54 -7.97 -12.64
N TYR A 401 -14.30 -8.85 -13.62
CA TYR A 401 -13.18 -8.65 -14.53
C TYR A 401 -13.56 -8.77 -15.99
N LYS A 402 -12.91 -7.99 -16.82
CA LYS A 402 -12.99 -8.07 -18.28
C LYS A 402 -11.62 -8.44 -18.82
N THR A 403 -11.57 -9.55 -19.56
CA THR A 403 -10.36 -9.98 -20.23
C THR A 403 -10.05 -9.10 -21.45
N TYR A 404 -8.81 -9.15 -21.90
CA TYR A 404 -8.42 -8.53 -23.15
C TYR A 404 -9.21 -9.17 -24.32
N PRO A 405 -9.64 -8.38 -25.33
CA PRO A 405 -10.45 -8.92 -26.43
C PRO A 405 -9.76 -9.99 -27.27
N ALA A 406 -8.45 -9.95 -27.34
CA ALA A 406 -7.66 -10.94 -28.05
C ALA A 406 -7.24 -12.09 -27.10
N ILE A 407 -7.63 -13.30 -27.42
CA ILE A 407 -7.07 -14.50 -26.79
C ILE A 407 -5.64 -14.61 -27.33
N MET A 408 -4.66 -14.33 -26.46
CA MET A 408 -3.26 -14.59 -26.78
C MET A 408 -3.01 -16.08 -26.64
N THR A 409 -2.39 -16.68 -27.62
CA THR A 409 -1.83 -18.03 -27.50
C THR A 409 -0.64 -17.99 -26.54
N GLU A 410 -0.26 -19.13 -25.98
CA GLU A 410 0.90 -19.24 -25.10
C GLU A 410 2.20 -18.77 -25.80
N ALA A 411 2.33 -19.06 -27.09
CA ALA A 411 3.45 -18.60 -27.92
C ALA A 411 3.50 -17.06 -28.06
N GLU A 412 2.35 -16.42 -28.31
CA GLU A 412 2.24 -14.96 -28.42
C GLU A 412 2.51 -14.29 -27.07
N PHE A 413 2.04 -14.88 -25.99
CA PHE A 413 2.32 -14.40 -24.63
C PHE A 413 3.82 -14.49 -24.31
N GLY A 414 4.45 -15.65 -24.61
CA GLY A 414 5.88 -15.83 -24.43
C GLY A 414 6.72 -14.85 -25.28
N GLN A 415 6.27 -14.54 -26.50
CA GLN A 415 6.95 -13.57 -27.36
C GLN A 415 6.78 -12.13 -26.85
N LYS A 416 5.62 -11.79 -26.31
CA LYS A 416 5.38 -10.49 -25.65
C LYS A 416 6.25 -10.34 -24.40
N GLN A 417 6.36 -11.38 -23.57
CA GLN A 417 7.28 -11.39 -22.42
C GLN A 417 8.72 -11.12 -22.85
N LYS A 418 9.24 -11.89 -23.80
CA LYS A 418 10.60 -11.70 -24.32
C LYS A 418 10.83 -10.28 -24.86
N THR A 419 9.84 -9.70 -25.52
CA THR A 419 9.92 -8.32 -26.02
C THR A 419 9.95 -7.31 -24.89
N MET A 420 9.20 -7.52 -23.80
CA MET A 420 9.23 -6.68 -22.62
C MET A 420 10.55 -6.80 -21.87
N ASP A 421 11.07 -8.02 -21.69
CA ASP A 421 12.38 -8.27 -21.08
C ASP A 421 13.50 -7.59 -21.86
N LEU A 422 13.47 -7.67 -23.20
CA LEU A 422 14.45 -7.02 -24.07
C LEU A 422 14.37 -5.48 -23.98
N LYS A 423 13.17 -4.91 -23.90
CA LYS A 423 12.98 -3.46 -23.68
C LYS A 423 13.48 -3.05 -22.30
N THR A 424 13.17 -3.82 -21.27
CA THR A 424 13.61 -3.55 -19.89
C THR A 424 15.14 -3.59 -19.81
N ASN A 425 15.76 -4.62 -20.37
CA ASN A 425 17.22 -4.73 -20.42
C ASN A 425 17.87 -3.59 -21.21
N ASN A 426 17.28 -3.18 -22.33
CA ASN A 426 17.79 -2.03 -23.10
C ASN A 426 17.68 -0.73 -22.32
N ILE A 427 16.58 -0.51 -21.58
CA ILE A 427 16.40 0.66 -20.71
C ILE A 427 17.44 0.63 -19.58
N LEU A 428 17.62 -0.52 -18.91
CA LEU A 428 18.62 -0.69 -17.86
C LEU A 428 20.06 -0.43 -18.39
N ASN A 429 20.39 -0.94 -19.58
CA ASN A 429 21.69 -0.70 -20.20
C ASN A 429 21.92 0.78 -20.54
N VAL A 430 20.88 1.49 -20.99
CA VAL A 430 20.98 2.94 -21.27
C VAL A 430 21.18 3.71 -19.95
N PHE A 431 20.47 3.35 -18.88
CA PHE A 431 20.65 3.95 -17.57
C PHE A 431 22.03 3.67 -16.97
N ASN A 432 22.53 2.45 -17.11
CA ASN A 432 23.84 2.05 -16.59
C ASN A 432 25.02 2.60 -17.41
N SER A 433 24.78 3.04 -18.64
CA SER A 433 25.80 3.61 -19.54
C SER A 433 25.75 5.13 -19.65
N ALA A 434 24.78 5.80 -19.00
CA ALA A 434 24.71 7.24 -18.97
C ALA A 434 25.88 7.78 -18.11
N PRO A 435 26.74 8.70 -18.60
CA PRO A 435 27.75 9.34 -17.78
C PRO A 435 27.08 10.13 -16.64
N GLU A 436 27.70 10.12 -15.46
CA GLU A 436 27.32 10.89 -14.27
C GLU A 436 27.11 12.39 -14.54
#